data_6c16830bc20df07042387d225df7513c
#
_entry.id   6c16830bc20df07042387d225df7513c
#
_cell.length_a   1.000
_cell.length_b   1.000
_cell.length_c   1.000
_cell.angle_alpha   90.00
_cell.angle_beta   90.00
_cell.angle_gamma   90.00
#
_symmetry.space_group_name_H-M   'P 1'
#
loop_
_entity.id
_entity.type
_entity.pdbx_description
1 polymer ?
#
loop_
_entity_poly.entity_id
_entity_poly.type
_entity_poly.pdbx_seq_one_letter_code
_entity_poly.pdbx_strand_id
1 'polypeptide(L)'
;MSTVPQKSPAATTKPTSVDPESVTLSGYQVDASYGPESVSAVNAANPAQPSPRIGEAGVFPYTRGIHKTMYRGRLWTMRQFAGFGSAEDTNARFKYLLENAKGTKANIGLSTAFDLPTLMGRDSDDPLAVGEVGRCGVAISTIDDMERLYKDIPIGDVTVSQTINGPAAVIWAMYLAMAQERGISWDRIGGTLQNDILKEFHAQNEFIYPPEASVKLVVDTMEFAGKHTPKWNSVSISGYHIREAGSTATQELAFTLRDGMEYVEWGLKRGMPVDAFAPRLSFFFNSHNEFFEEICKLRAARRIWAHAMRERFGAKQERSWLMRTHVQTAGCSLTEQQPLNNIVRVAYQAMAGVLGGCQSLHTDSMDETLGLPTETAVRVALRTQQILAHETGVHRTVDPLGGSWYVEALTDQMQADADGMIREIDEMGGVVAGIHKGYFRRAIAEASYRVGQEMEAGDRIIVGVNAYPEGNEERTMEILQIPHTVETVQCDRLSAFRKSRDADVVRRCLDEIRRVARSDENTMPALVAAAHGRCTLGEMVNAMADVFGRYSGGPEW
;
A
#
# COMPACT_ATOMS: atom_id res chain seq x y z
N MET A 1 50.22 -22.34 -63.71
CA MET A 1 50.48 -22.38 -62.30
C MET A 1 50.00 -21.04 -61.73
N SER A 2 48.82 -21.03 -61.14
CA SER A 2 48.10 -19.86 -60.63
C SER A 2 48.41 -19.75 -59.14
N THR A 3 48.95 -18.64 -58.69
CA THR A 3 49.22 -18.34 -57.29
C THR A 3 48.00 -17.65 -56.66
N VAL A 4 47.45 -18.32 -55.69
CA VAL A 4 46.36 -17.77 -54.85
C VAL A 4 46.98 -16.87 -53.76
N PRO A 5 46.48 -15.64 -53.51
CA PRO A 5 47.00 -14.80 -52.44
C PRO A 5 46.45 -15.27 -51.09
N GLN A 6 47.34 -15.50 -50.13
CA GLN A 6 46.99 -15.73 -48.73
C GLN A 6 46.35 -14.48 -48.10
N LYS A 7 45.15 -14.61 -47.58
CA LYS A 7 44.52 -13.61 -46.70
C LYS A 7 45.19 -13.65 -45.32
N SER A 8 45.67 -12.50 -44.85
CA SER A 8 46.10 -12.29 -43.46
C SER A 8 44.92 -12.55 -42.49
N PRO A 9 45.16 -13.11 -41.30
CA PRO A 9 44.12 -13.30 -40.33
C PRO A 9 43.64 -11.96 -39.79
N ALA A 10 42.33 -11.74 -39.84
CA ALA A 10 41.66 -10.59 -39.21
C ALA A 10 41.90 -10.62 -37.69
N ALA A 11 42.27 -9.47 -37.13
CA ALA A 11 42.40 -9.28 -35.72
C ALA A 11 41.07 -9.61 -35.01
N THR A 12 41.09 -10.62 -34.16
CA THR A 12 39.97 -10.93 -33.26
C THR A 12 39.90 -9.83 -32.20
N THR A 13 39.00 -8.88 -32.42
CA THR A 13 38.55 -8.00 -31.35
C THR A 13 37.89 -8.87 -30.27
N LYS A 14 38.45 -8.85 -29.06
CA LYS A 14 37.78 -9.45 -27.89
C LYS A 14 36.37 -8.88 -27.79
N PRO A 15 35.33 -9.70 -27.58
CA PRO A 15 33.99 -9.17 -27.38
C PRO A 15 34.03 -8.29 -26.14
N THR A 16 33.59 -7.04 -26.29
CA THR A 16 33.21 -6.18 -25.15
C THR A 16 32.25 -6.98 -24.27
N SER A 17 32.54 -7.06 -22.99
CA SER A 17 31.72 -7.77 -22.03
C SER A 17 30.29 -7.25 -22.13
N VAL A 18 29.41 -8.01 -22.75
CA VAL A 18 27.95 -7.72 -22.80
C VAL A 18 27.44 -7.82 -21.37
N ASP A 19 26.78 -6.76 -20.90
CA ASP A 19 26.11 -6.79 -19.60
C ASP A 19 25.08 -7.93 -19.60
N PRO A 20 25.23 -8.96 -18.76
CA PRO A 20 24.32 -10.12 -18.75
C PRO A 20 22.85 -9.73 -18.49
N GLU A 21 22.62 -8.58 -17.86
CA GLU A 21 21.27 -8.07 -17.59
C GLU A 21 20.58 -7.47 -18.82
N SER A 22 21.33 -7.22 -19.90
CA SER A 22 20.80 -6.66 -21.14
C SER A 22 20.53 -7.69 -22.24
N VAL A 23 20.61 -8.99 -21.94
CA VAL A 23 20.45 -10.07 -22.93
C VAL A 23 19.41 -11.09 -22.43
N THR A 24 18.54 -11.57 -23.33
CA THR A 24 17.61 -12.66 -23.02
C THR A 24 18.35 -14.00 -22.94
N LEU A 25 17.69 -15.06 -22.43
CA LEU A 25 18.26 -16.41 -22.39
C LEU A 25 18.63 -16.95 -23.78
N SER A 26 17.98 -16.49 -24.84
CA SER A 26 18.30 -16.83 -26.25
C SER A 26 19.35 -15.91 -26.87
N GLY A 27 19.94 -14.98 -26.11
CA GLY A 27 20.99 -14.09 -26.59
C GLY A 27 20.50 -12.81 -27.28
N TYR A 28 19.19 -12.50 -27.27
CA TYR A 28 18.68 -11.24 -27.82
C TYR A 28 19.02 -10.05 -26.94
N GLN A 29 19.61 -9.02 -27.54
CA GLN A 29 19.85 -7.75 -26.87
C GLN A 29 18.53 -7.07 -26.50
N VAL A 30 18.45 -6.52 -25.26
CA VAL A 30 17.27 -5.83 -24.75
C VAL A 30 17.61 -4.38 -24.44
N ASP A 31 16.93 -3.46 -25.11
CA ASP A 31 17.09 -2.03 -24.91
C ASP A 31 16.36 -1.55 -23.62
N ALA A 32 16.83 -0.45 -23.08
CA ALA A 32 16.29 0.13 -21.84
C ALA A 32 14.82 0.57 -21.99
N SER A 33 14.42 0.99 -23.19
CA SER A 33 13.08 1.46 -23.51
C SER A 33 12.87 1.27 -25.01
N TYR A 34 11.64 0.92 -25.38
CA TYR A 34 11.20 0.81 -26.75
C TYR A 34 10.23 1.94 -27.06
N GLY A 35 10.41 2.58 -28.22
CA GLY A 35 9.56 3.63 -28.74
C GLY A 35 9.14 3.34 -30.18
N PRO A 36 8.46 4.27 -30.86
CA PRO A 36 8.03 4.12 -32.26
C PRO A 36 9.18 3.82 -33.22
N GLU A 37 10.34 4.41 -32.96
CA GLU A 37 11.57 4.22 -33.72
C GLU A 37 12.07 2.76 -33.66
N SER A 38 11.82 2.07 -32.58
CA SER A 38 12.23 0.66 -32.40
C SER A 38 11.42 -0.33 -33.26
N VAL A 39 10.22 0.05 -33.69
CA VAL A 39 9.33 -0.78 -34.54
C VAL A 39 9.28 -0.30 -35.99
N SER A 40 9.83 0.86 -36.30
CA SER A 40 9.79 1.44 -37.65
C SER A 40 10.54 0.60 -38.70
N ALA A 41 11.54 -0.16 -38.29
CA ALA A 41 12.27 -1.06 -39.16
C ALA A 41 11.45 -2.29 -39.62
N VAL A 42 10.45 -2.69 -38.84
CA VAL A 42 9.58 -3.86 -39.13
C VAL A 42 8.27 -3.44 -39.82
N ASN A 43 7.80 -2.21 -39.61
CA ASN A 43 6.53 -1.69 -40.07
C ASN A 43 6.65 -0.50 -41.04
N ALA A 44 7.66 -0.47 -41.90
CA ALA A 44 7.85 0.60 -42.90
C ALA A 44 6.66 0.82 -43.83
N ALA A 45 5.65 -0.07 -43.85
CA ALA A 45 4.42 0.05 -44.66
C ALA A 45 3.25 0.74 -43.94
N ASN A 46 3.32 0.95 -42.60
CA ASN A 46 2.27 1.67 -41.88
C ASN A 46 2.85 2.29 -40.60
N PRO A 47 3.39 3.53 -40.66
CA PRO A 47 3.80 4.25 -39.47
C PRO A 47 2.55 4.58 -38.67
N ALA A 48 2.12 3.67 -37.80
CA ALA A 48 1.21 4.00 -36.74
C ALA A 48 1.90 5.11 -35.94
N GLN A 49 1.49 6.35 -36.12
CA GLN A 49 1.98 7.45 -35.31
C GLN A 49 1.78 7.05 -33.83
N PRO A 50 2.84 7.09 -33.02
CA PRO A 50 2.68 6.82 -31.60
C PRO A 50 1.63 7.79 -31.09
N SER A 51 0.68 7.27 -30.35
CA SER A 51 -0.25 8.16 -29.64
C SER A 51 0.62 9.12 -28.82
N PRO A 52 0.48 10.45 -29.00
CA PRO A 52 1.22 11.43 -28.17
C PRO A 52 0.96 11.23 -26.66
N ARG A 53 -0.04 10.41 -26.32
CA ARG A 53 -0.43 10.06 -24.94
C ARG A 53 0.44 9.01 -24.29
N ILE A 54 1.19 8.20 -25.05
CA ILE A 54 2.07 7.16 -24.47
C ILE A 54 3.28 7.84 -23.83
N GLY A 55 3.94 8.77 -24.53
CA GLY A 55 5.10 9.52 -24.07
C GLY A 55 6.31 8.64 -23.70
N GLU A 56 7.21 9.19 -22.92
CA GLU A 56 8.39 8.51 -22.39
C GLU A 56 8.21 8.16 -20.91
N ALA A 57 8.91 7.13 -20.45
CA ALA A 57 8.97 6.81 -19.03
C ALA A 57 9.68 7.91 -18.24
N GLY A 58 9.16 8.26 -17.08
CA GLY A 58 9.68 9.34 -16.23
C GLY A 58 9.39 10.75 -16.75
N VAL A 59 8.50 10.88 -17.75
CA VAL A 59 8.06 12.17 -18.30
C VAL A 59 6.54 12.30 -18.15
N PHE A 60 6.07 13.51 -17.86
CA PHE A 60 4.64 13.80 -17.75
C PHE A 60 3.88 13.30 -19.01
N PRO A 61 2.74 12.65 -18.88
CA PRO A 61 1.96 12.36 -17.68
C PRO A 61 2.28 11.02 -16.98
N TYR A 62 3.45 10.46 -17.15
CA TYR A 62 3.99 9.26 -16.48
C TYR A 62 3.26 7.96 -16.78
N THR A 63 2.59 7.85 -17.90
CA THR A 63 1.85 6.64 -18.32
C THR A 63 2.73 5.39 -18.23
N ARG A 64 3.97 5.48 -18.70
CA ARG A 64 4.95 4.38 -18.77
C ARG A 64 5.76 4.17 -17.49
N GLY A 65 5.50 4.93 -16.44
CA GLY A 65 6.19 4.85 -15.15
C GLY A 65 6.75 6.19 -14.68
N ILE A 66 6.94 6.32 -13.37
CA ILE A 66 7.35 7.58 -12.71
C ILE A 66 8.87 7.84 -12.77
N HIS A 67 9.67 6.86 -13.19
CA HIS A 67 11.12 6.99 -13.32
C HIS A 67 11.57 6.59 -14.72
N LYS A 68 12.56 7.30 -15.26
CA LYS A 68 13.10 7.05 -16.60
C LYS A 68 13.65 5.62 -16.75
N THR A 69 14.24 5.08 -15.71
CA THR A 69 14.87 3.75 -15.74
C THR A 69 14.04 2.66 -15.08
N MET A 70 13.00 3.02 -14.31
CA MET A 70 12.15 2.10 -13.56
C MET A 70 13.00 0.97 -12.89
N TYR A 71 12.65 -0.29 -13.10
CA TYR A 71 13.33 -1.43 -12.47
C TYR A 71 14.75 -1.72 -13.00
N ARG A 72 15.14 -1.15 -14.14
CA ARG A 72 16.55 -1.18 -14.58
C ARG A 72 17.45 -0.40 -13.63
N GLY A 73 16.95 0.69 -13.05
CA GLY A 73 17.68 1.48 -12.07
C GLY A 73 17.57 0.92 -10.66
N ARG A 74 16.36 0.52 -10.27
CA ARG A 74 16.07 -0.03 -8.95
C ARG A 74 14.82 -0.90 -8.98
N LEU A 75 14.92 -2.13 -8.52
CA LEU A 75 13.77 -3.01 -8.35
C LEU A 75 12.77 -2.42 -7.36
N TRP A 76 11.52 -2.88 -7.43
CA TRP A 76 10.51 -2.56 -6.42
C TRP A 76 10.96 -3.01 -5.03
N THR A 77 10.47 -2.34 -4.01
CA THR A 77 10.69 -2.79 -2.63
C THR A 77 9.80 -3.99 -2.35
N MET A 78 10.41 -5.12 -1.98
CA MET A 78 9.67 -6.29 -1.51
C MET A 78 9.23 -5.99 -0.07
N ARG A 79 7.91 -5.87 0.12
CA ARG A 79 7.34 -5.45 1.40
C ARG A 79 6.30 -6.46 1.83
N GLN A 80 6.71 -7.38 2.70
CA GLN A 80 5.80 -8.34 3.29
C GLN A 80 5.06 -7.70 4.47
N PHE A 81 3.74 -7.80 4.44
CA PHE A 81 2.85 -7.43 5.52
C PHE A 81 3.00 -8.46 6.65
N ALA A 82 3.27 -8.03 7.87
CA ALA A 82 3.51 -8.93 8.98
C ALA A 82 3.06 -8.31 10.30
N GLY A 83 2.39 -9.08 11.10
CA GLY A 83 1.95 -8.74 12.45
C GLY A 83 1.08 -9.85 13.00
N PHE A 84 1.38 -10.33 14.18
CA PHE A 84 0.57 -11.30 14.92
C PHE A 84 1.07 -11.40 16.36
N GLY A 85 0.19 -11.82 17.23
CA GLY A 85 0.56 -12.16 18.60
C GLY A 85 1.07 -10.95 19.40
N SER A 86 2.11 -11.18 20.16
CA SER A 86 2.79 -10.14 20.93
C SER A 86 3.71 -9.28 20.07
N ALA A 87 4.15 -8.15 20.63
CA ALA A 87 5.16 -7.30 20.00
C ALA A 87 6.48 -8.08 19.75
N GLU A 88 6.83 -9.00 20.63
CA GLU A 88 8.02 -9.85 20.50
C GLU A 88 7.90 -10.88 19.38
N ASP A 89 6.72 -11.48 19.18
CA ASP A 89 6.46 -12.43 18.09
C ASP A 89 6.63 -11.73 16.74
N THR A 90 6.02 -10.56 16.60
CA THR A 90 6.14 -9.75 15.38
C THR A 90 7.57 -9.23 15.18
N ASN A 91 8.28 -8.84 16.25
CA ASN A 91 9.70 -8.47 16.19
C ASN A 91 10.56 -9.60 15.64
N ALA A 92 10.34 -10.83 16.11
CA ALA A 92 11.05 -12.01 15.61
C ALA A 92 10.78 -12.22 14.10
N ARG A 93 9.54 -12.06 13.64
CA ARG A 93 9.18 -12.12 12.23
C ARG A 93 9.87 -11.01 11.42
N PHE A 94 9.94 -9.78 11.91
CA PHE A 94 10.65 -8.69 11.25
C PHE A 94 12.15 -8.99 11.10
N LYS A 95 12.79 -9.51 12.14
CA LYS A 95 14.19 -9.94 12.07
C LYS A 95 14.39 -11.06 11.05
N TYR A 96 13.50 -12.04 11.01
CA TYR A 96 13.52 -13.12 10.01
C TYR A 96 13.44 -12.57 8.57
N LEU A 97 12.52 -11.63 8.30
CA LEU A 97 12.37 -11.01 6.99
C LEU A 97 13.63 -10.23 6.59
N LEU A 98 14.20 -9.45 7.50
CA LEU A 98 15.43 -8.68 7.25
C LEU A 98 16.64 -9.60 6.97
N GLU A 99 16.74 -10.74 7.67
CA GLU A 99 17.82 -11.71 7.45
C GLU A 99 17.71 -12.40 6.09
N ASN A 100 16.51 -12.81 5.69
CA ASN A 100 16.27 -13.45 4.39
C ASN A 100 16.42 -12.50 3.19
N ALA A 101 16.56 -11.21 3.47
CA ALA A 101 16.82 -10.18 2.47
C ALA A 101 18.30 -9.92 2.22
N LYS A 102 19.17 -10.32 3.13
CA LYS A 102 20.61 -10.07 3.02
C LYS A 102 21.16 -10.68 1.73
N GLY A 103 21.94 -9.89 0.99
CA GLY A 103 22.57 -10.32 -0.26
C GLY A 103 21.69 -10.19 -1.51
N THR A 104 20.44 -9.69 -1.40
CA THR A 104 19.62 -9.37 -2.56
C THR A 104 19.83 -7.93 -3.00
N LYS A 105 19.73 -7.64 -4.31
CA LYS A 105 19.69 -6.25 -4.83
C LYS A 105 18.38 -5.54 -4.48
N ALA A 106 17.39 -6.25 -3.94
CA ALA A 106 16.09 -5.72 -3.56
C ALA A 106 16.16 -5.03 -2.19
N ASN A 107 15.52 -3.86 -2.08
CA ASN A 107 15.31 -3.23 -0.79
C ASN A 107 14.15 -3.92 -0.08
N ILE A 108 14.32 -4.22 1.20
CA ILE A 108 13.23 -4.67 2.05
C ILE A 108 12.78 -3.52 2.94
N GLY A 109 11.46 -3.36 3.02
CA GLY A 109 10.81 -2.51 4.00
C GLY A 109 9.91 -3.37 4.89
N LEU A 110 9.81 -2.99 6.15
CA LEU A 110 8.89 -3.62 7.09
C LEU A 110 7.49 -3.05 6.89
N SER A 111 6.47 -3.87 7.07
CA SER A 111 5.07 -3.45 7.08
C SER A 111 4.39 -4.10 8.28
N THR A 112 3.81 -3.26 9.15
CA THR A 112 3.22 -3.70 10.42
C THR A 112 1.72 -3.87 10.29
N ALA A 113 1.22 -5.08 10.53
CA ALA A 113 -0.19 -5.36 10.76
C ALA A 113 -0.51 -5.19 12.26
N PHE A 114 -1.53 -4.42 12.57
CA PHE A 114 -2.03 -4.23 13.93
C PHE A 114 -3.29 -5.06 14.15
N ASP A 115 -3.52 -5.52 15.37
CA ASP A 115 -4.71 -6.26 15.73
C ASP A 115 -5.97 -5.37 15.75
N LEU A 116 -7.14 -5.97 15.70
CA LEU A 116 -8.41 -5.25 15.63
C LEU A 116 -8.61 -4.26 16.80
N PRO A 117 -8.30 -4.59 18.07
CA PRO A 117 -8.37 -3.60 19.15
C PRO A 117 -7.50 -2.38 18.89
N THR A 118 -6.26 -2.56 18.44
CA THR A 118 -5.35 -1.46 18.09
C THR A 118 -5.90 -0.63 16.93
N LEU A 119 -6.41 -1.25 15.87
CA LEU A 119 -7.04 -0.59 14.72
C LEU A 119 -8.25 0.25 15.11
N MET A 120 -9.03 -0.22 16.10
CA MET A 120 -10.20 0.47 16.65
C MET A 120 -9.86 1.48 17.77
N GLY A 121 -8.56 1.69 18.05
CA GLY A 121 -8.10 2.62 19.08
C GLY A 121 -8.52 2.21 20.49
N ARG A 122 -8.50 0.90 20.78
CA ARG A 122 -8.82 0.31 22.07
C ARG A 122 -7.60 -0.30 22.71
N ASP A 123 -7.49 -0.16 24.00
CA ASP A 123 -6.49 -0.89 24.78
C ASP A 123 -6.86 -2.38 24.85
N SER A 124 -5.87 -3.25 25.00
CA SER A 124 -6.05 -4.70 24.96
C SER A 124 -6.96 -5.25 26.08
N ASP A 125 -7.20 -4.49 27.14
CA ASP A 125 -8.11 -4.85 28.23
C ASP A 125 -9.49 -4.20 28.12
N ASP A 126 -9.82 -3.55 26.99
CA ASP A 126 -11.18 -3.07 26.70
C ASP A 126 -12.13 -4.28 26.61
N PRO A 127 -13.34 -4.21 27.20
CA PRO A 127 -14.31 -5.32 27.10
C PRO A 127 -14.64 -5.78 25.69
N LEU A 128 -14.52 -4.90 24.68
CA LEU A 128 -14.72 -5.23 23.26
C LEU A 128 -13.48 -5.81 22.58
N ALA A 129 -12.34 -5.89 23.28
CA ALA A 129 -11.13 -6.47 22.77
C ALA A 129 -10.98 -7.97 23.08
N VAL A 130 -11.84 -8.51 23.95
CA VAL A 130 -11.77 -9.91 24.41
C VAL A 130 -11.85 -10.87 23.24
N GLY A 131 -10.85 -11.72 23.12
CA GLY A 131 -10.74 -12.73 22.07
C GLY A 131 -10.10 -12.23 20.75
N GLU A 132 -9.84 -10.92 20.60
CA GLU A 132 -9.28 -10.32 19.39
C GLU A 132 -7.81 -9.91 19.53
N VAL A 133 -7.28 -9.87 20.76
CA VAL A 133 -5.91 -9.39 21.03
C VAL A 133 -4.85 -10.26 20.37
N GLY A 134 -4.06 -9.66 19.49
CA GLY A 134 -2.95 -10.31 18.80
C GLY A 134 -3.36 -11.29 17.68
N ARG A 135 -4.65 -11.40 17.33
CA ARG A 135 -5.11 -12.42 16.37
C ARG A 135 -4.85 -12.10 14.91
N CYS A 136 -5.23 -10.92 14.46
CA CYS A 136 -5.09 -10.50 13.05
C CYS A 136 -3.97 -9.48 12.84
N GLY A 137 -3.13 -9.29 13.84
CA GLY A 137 -2.05 -8.31 13.85
C GLY A 137 -1.40 -8.24 15.23
N VAL A 138 -0.43 -7.34 15.41
CA VAL A 138 0.25 -7.13 16.68
C VAL A 138 -0.56 -6.19 17.59
N ALA A 139 -0.68 -6.56 18.87
CA ALA A 139 -1.32 -5.75 19.89
C ALA A 139 -0.38 -4.63 20.37
N ILE A 140 -0.82 -3.36 20.26
CA ILE A 140 -0.10 -2.19 20.72
C ILE A 140 -1.06 -1.30 21.54
N SER A 141 -0.86 -1.26 22.85
CA SER A 141 -1.59 -0.38 23.76
C SER A 141 -0.72 0.75 24.33
N THR A 142 0.61 0.59 24.30
CA THR A 142 1.55 1.46 25.00
C THR A 142 2.81 1.74 24.18
N ILE A 143 3.55 2.78 24.56
CA ILE A 143 4.88 3.05 24.00
C ILE A 143 5.87 1.90 24.29
N ASP A 144 5.71 1.17 25.39
CA ASP A 144 6.55 0.02 25.72
C ASP A 144 6.31 -1.16 24.76
N ASP A 145 5.09 -1.33 24.26
CA ASP A 145 4.78 -2.32 23.21
C ASP A 145 5.44 -1.92 21.89
N MET A 146 5.42 -0.62 21.56
CA MET A 146 6.11 -0.07 20.39
C MET A 146 7.62 -0.28 20.48
N GLU A 147 8.21 -0.07 21.67
CA GLU A 147 9.62 -0.33 21.93
C GLU A 147 9.98 -1.83 21.73
N ARG A 148 9.15 -2.76 22.23
CA ARG A 148 9.35 -4.20 22.05
C ARG A 148 9.22 -4.61 20.58
N LEU A 149 8.23 -4.05 19.88
CA LEU A 149 7.99 -4.33 18.46
C LEU A 149 9.21 -4.03 17.59
N TYR A 150 9.89 -2.91 17.85
CA TYR A 150 11.06 -2.50 17.07
C TYR A 150 12.40 -2.74 17.77
N LYS A 151 12.42 -3.55 18.83
CA LYS A 151 13.66 -3.86 19.56
C LYS A 151 14.75 -4.42 18.65
N ASP A 152 15.95 -3.83 18.71
CA ASP A 152 17.13 -4.17 17.91
C ASP A 152 16.94 -4.03 16.39
N ILE A 153 15.89 -3.35 15.93
CA ILE A 153 15.70 -3.00 14.53
C ILE A 153 16.26 -1.61 14.28
N PRO A 154 17.13 -1.43 13.29
CA PRO A 154 17.74 -0.13 12.98
C PRO A 154 16.74 0.77 12.22
N ILE A 155 15.73 1.30 12.93
CA ILE A 155 14.64 2.10 12.34
C ILE A 155 15.09 3.40 11.64
N GLY A 156 16.33 3.85 11.88
CA GLY A 156 16.94 4.96 11.13
C GLY A 156 17.47 4.56 9.74
N ASP A 157 17.58 3.26 9.45
CA ASP A 157 18.18 2.73 8.22
C ASP A 157 17.20 1.85 7.43
N VAL A 158 16.13 1.37 8.07
CA VAL A 158 15.07 0.54 7.46
C VAL A 158 13.78 1.36 7.35
N THR A 159 13.09 1.26 6.21
CA THR A 159 11.78 1.90 6.06
C THR A 159 10.69 1.06 6.73
N VAL A 160 9.80 1.72 7.48
CA VAL A 160 8.69 1.09 8.20
C VAL A 160 7.36 1.59 7.64
N SER A 161 6.46 0.68 7.28
CA SER A 161 5.07 1.01 6.96
C SER A 161 4.18 0.61 8.14
N GLN A 162 3.25 1.47 8.51
CA GLN A 162 2.27 1.23 9.56
C GLN A 162 0.88 1.24 8.92
N THR A 163 0.23 0.08 8.90
CA THR A 163 -1.08 -0.09 8.26
C THR A 163 -2.18 0.16 9.28
N ILE A 164 -2.40 1.43 9.58
CA ILE A 164 -3.35 1.89 10.58
C ILE A 164 -4.01 3.19 10.12
N ASN A 165 -5.28 3.38 10.43
CA ASN A 165 -6.12 4.47 9.91
C ASN A 165 -6.80 5.26 11.03
N GLY A 166 -7.82 4.71 11.68
CA GLY A 166 -8.56 5.42 12.73
C GLY A 166 -7.66 6.07 13.79
N PRO A 167 -6.83 5.33 14.49
CA PRO A 167 -5.91 5.87 15.50
C PRO A 167 -4.49 6.14 14.96
N ALA A 168 -4.31 6.31 13.66
CA ALA A 168 -3.01 6.45 13.01
C ALA A 168 -2.13 7.54 13.63
N ALA A 169 -2.70 8.71 13.94
CA ALA A 169 -1.99 9.81 14.57
C ALA A 169 -1.40 9.41 15.95
N VAL A 170 -2.14 8.61 16.72
CA VAL A 170 -1.70 8.15 18.06
C VAL A 170 -0.59 7.12 17.95
N ILE A 171 -0.76 6.10 17.11
CA ILE A 171 0.26 5.07 16.88
C ILE A 171 1.55 5.70 16.34
N TRP A 172 1.42 6.64 15.41
CA TRP A 172 2.58 7.34 14.89
C TRP A 172 3.26 8.24 15.95
N ALA A 173 2.47 8.90 16.81
CA ALA A 173 3.02 9.66 17.95
C ALA A 173 3.82 8.76 18.90
N MET A 174 3.34 7.55 19.22
CA MET A 174 4.09 6.56 20.01
C MET A 174 5.40 6.14 19.31
N TYR A 175 5.36 5.92 17.98
CA TYR A 175 6.57 5.59 17.21
C TYR A 175 7.59 6.73 17.20
N LEU A 176 7.14 7.98 17.07
CA LEU A 176 7.99 9.17 17.11
C LEU A 176 8.60 9.38 18.50
N ALA A 177 7.81 9.20 19.56
CA ALA A 177 8.28 9.27 20.93
C ALA A 177 9.32 8.18 21.22
N MET A 178 9.07 6.94 20.84
CA MET A 178 10.03 5.83 20.94
C MET A 178 11.34 6.14 20.20
N ALA A 179 11.27 6.69 18.99
CA ALA A 179 12.48 7.07 18.24
C ALA A 179 13.31 8.12 18.99
N GLN A 180 12.67 9.12 19.62
CA GLN A 180 13.35 10.10 20.46
C GLN A 180 13.99 9.48 21.70
N GLU A 181 13.29 8.56 22.40
CA GLU A 181 13.82 7.86 23.57
C GLU A 181 15.06 7.02 23.21
N ARG A 182 15.13 6.50 21.99
CA ARG A 182 16.32 5.83 21.43
C ARG A 182 17.41 6.78 20.92
N GLY A 183 17.23 8.09 21.01
CA GLY A 183 18.16 9.08 20.46
C GLY A 183 18.22 9.11 18.93
N ILE A 184 17.18 8.61 18.24
CA ILE A 184 17.09 8.63 16.79
C ILE A 184 16.34 9.88 16.35
N SER A 185 17.01 10.74 15.60
CA SER A 185 16.41 11.97 15.09
C SER A 185 15.34 11.65 14.03
N TRP A 186 14.26 12.42 14.04
CA TRP A 186 13.10 12.22 13.13
C TRP A 186 13.42 12.43 11.64
N ASP A 187 14.46 13.18 11.31
CA ASP A 187 14.93 13.33 9.93
C ASP A 187 15.63 12.07 9.39
N ARG A 188 16.04 11.15 10.28
CA ARG A 188 16.63 9.87 9.90
C ARG A 188 15.58 8.81 9.61
N ILE A 189 14.47 8.79 10.35
CA ILE A 189 13.43 7.78 10.15
C ILE A 189 12.71 7.97 8.82
N GLY A 190 12.45 6.88 8.13
CA GLY A 190 11.73 6.86 6.87
C GLY A 190 10.67 5.77 6.85
N GLY A 191 9.54 6.07 6.26
CA GLY A 191 8.45 5.10 6.24
C GLY A 191 7.17 5.64 5.62
N THR A 192 6.07 4.96 5.94
CA THR A 192 4.75 5.30 5.46
C THR A 192 3.74 5.05 6.58
N LEU A 193 2.91 6.02 6.86
CA LEU A 193 1.68 5.84 7.62
C LEU A 193 0.55 5.60 6.61
N GLN A 194 -0.27 4.55 6.77
CA GLN A 194 -1.40 4.36 5.87
C GLN A 194 -2.35 5.54 5.99
N ASN A 195 -2.97 5.74 7.17
CA ASN A 195 -3.63 6.99 7.54
C ASN A 195 -4.68 7.46 6.52
N ASP A 196 -5.26 6.52 5.79
CA ASP A 196 -6.33 6.78 4.83
C ASP A 196 -7.67 6.50 5.50
N ILE A 197 -8.26 7.55 6.07
CA ILE A 197 -9.50 7.39 6.80
C ILE A 197 -10.73 7.37 5.89
N LEU A 198 -10.66 7.96 4.68
CA LEU A 198 -11.80 8.02 3.78
C LEU A 198 -12.20 6.63 3.30
N LYS A 199 -11.25 5.77 2.97
CA LYS A 199 -11.54 4.39 2.56
C LYS A 199 -12.18 3.55 3.68
N GLU A 200 -12.01 3.93 4.94
CA GLU A 200 -12.69 3.26 6.06
C GLU A 200 -14.20 3.47 6.01
N PHE A 201 -14.63 4.67 5.64
CA PHE A 201 -16.04 4.95 5.44
C PHE A 201 -16.63 4.33 4.17
N HIS A 202 -15.75 4.01 3.19
CA HIS A 202 -16.15 3.36 1.95
C HIS A 202 -16.33 1.84 2.12
N ALA A 203 -15.36 1.18 2.78
CA ALA A 203 -15.20 -0.28 2.67
C ALA A 203 -14.83 -1.00 3.97
N GLN A 204 -13.79 -0.57 4.69
CA GLN A 204 -13.19 -1.39 5.74
C GLN A 204 -13.86 -1.24 7.12
N ASN A 205 -14.54 -0.10 7.38
CA ASN A 205 -15.30 0.18 8.60
C ASN A 205 -14.48 0.36 9.91
N GLU A 206 -13.19 0.55 9.82
CA GLU A 206 -12.31 0.78 10.98
C GLU A 206 -12.20 2.29 11.31
N PHE A 207 -13.33 2.97 11.40
CA PHE A 207 -13.45 4.38 11.77
C PHE A 207 -13.78 4.55 13.26
N ILE A 208 -13.36 5.68 13.84
CA ILE A 208 -13.60 6.02 15.25
C ILE A 208 -14.45 7.29 15.37
N TYR A 209 -14.06 8.35 14.68
CA TYR A 209 -14.67 9.67 14.74
C TYR A 209 -15.49 9.97 13.47
N PRO A 210 -16.35 11.01 13.48
CA PRO A 210 -17.02 11.49 12.27
C PRO A 210 -16.02 11.83 11.15
N PRO A 211 -16.43 11.79 9.87
CA PRO A 211 -15.55 11.97 8.72
C PRO A 211 -14.71 13.26 8.78
N GLU A 212 -15.30 14.40 9.13
CA GLU A 212 -14.62 15.69 9.17
C GLU A 212 -13.51 15.74 10.23
N ALA A 213 -13.80 15.24 11.43
CA ALA A 213 -12.81 15.15 12.50
C ALA A 213 -11.68 14.17 12.15
N SER A 214 -12.02 13.08 11.50
CA SER A 214 -11.06 12.08 11.02
C SER A 214 -10.12 12.67 9.97
N VAL A 215 -10.65 13.39 8.97
CA VAL A 215 -9.83 14.07 7.95
C VAL A 215 -8.96 15.18 8.57
N LYS A 216 -9.46 15.90 9.60
CA LYS A 216 -8.62 16.86 10.35
C LYS A 216 -7.37 16.19 10.90
N LEU A 217 -7.48 15.02 11.52
CA LEU A 217 -6.33 14.28 12.08
C LEU A 217 -5.34 13.86 10.98
N VAL A 218 -5.82 13.42 9.82
CA VAL A 218 -4.95 13.13 8.67
C VAL A 218 -4.18 14.37 8.24
N VAL A 219 -4.84 15.52 8.11
CA VAL A 219 -4.19 16.77 7.72
C VAL A 219 -3.20 17.25 8.78
N ASP A 220 -3.48 17.05 10.06
CA ASP A 220 -2.54 17.34 11.15
C ASP A 220 -1.26 16.50 11.01
N THR A 221 -1.35 15.21 10.67
CA THR A 221 -0.16 14.39 10.41
C THR A 221 0.58 14.83 9.15
N MET A 222 -0.13 15.22 8.08
CA MET A 222 0.49 15.75 6.86
C MET A 222 1.31 17.01 7.14
N GLU A 223 0.75 17.95 7.87
CA GLU A 223 1.41 19.19 8.27
C GLU A 223 2.63 18.93 9.15
N PHE A 224 2.48 18.08 10.17
CA PHE A 224 3.55 17.71 11.07
C PHE A 224 4.69 16.98 10.34
N ALA A 225 4.35 16.01 9.48
CA ALA A 225 5.34 15.28 8.71
C ALA A 225 6.14 16.19 7.76
N GLY A 226 5.48 17.13 7.10
CA GLY A 226 6.13 18.09 6.22
C GLY A 226 7.20 18.94 6.92
N LYS A 227 7.00 19.23 8.21
CA LYS A 227 7.91 20.04 9.02
C LYS A 227 9.02 19.23 9.71
N HIS A 228 8.74 18.01 10.14
CA HIS A 228 9.60 17.31 11.11
C HIS A 228 10.16 15.96 10.60
N THR A 229 9.52 15.30 9.64
CA THR A 229 9.91 13.96 9.18
C THR A 229 10.02 13.89 7.64
N PRO A 230 11.04 14.52 7.04
CA PRO A 230 11.13 14.75 5.59
C PRO A 230 11.19 13.46 4.74
N LYS A 231 11.47 12.30 5.35
CA LYS A 231 11.51 10.99 4.68
C LYS A 231 10.25 10.16 4.89
N TRP A 232 9.26 10.69 5.62
CA TRP A 232 8.03 9.96 5.94
C TRP A 232 6.91 10.29 4.96
N ASN A 233 6.22 9.28 4.44
CA ASN A 233 4.99 9.45 3.69
C ASN A 233 3.82 9.48 4.69
N SER A 234 3.15 10.61 4.79
CA SER A 234 2.13 10.85 5.80
C SER A 234 0.79 10.17 5.51
N VAL A 235 0.53 9.86 4.23
CA VAL A 235 -0.68 9.16 3.80
C VAL A 235 -0.32 8.18 2.68
N SER A 236 -0.90 6.98 2.74
CA SER A 236 -0.95 6.02 1.64
C SER A 236 -2.41 5.79 1.27
N ILE A 237 -2.88 6.50 0.25
CA ILE A 237 -4.26 6.51 -0.20
C ILE A 237 -4.58 5.14 -0.80
N SER A 238 -5.60 4.45 -0.25
CA SER A 238 -5.73 3.00 -0.37
C SER A 238 -6.98 2.56 -1.11
N GLY A 239 -6.83 2.22 -2.39
CA GLY A 239 -7.83 1.52 -3.19
C GLY A 239 -7.92 0.02 -2.87
N TYR A 240 -6.86 -0.56 -2.33
CA TYR A 240 -6.81 -1.99 -2.01
C TYR A 240 -8.06 -2.48 -1.28
N HIS A 241 -8.43 -1.84 -0.18
CA HIS A 241 -9.57 -2.25 0.65
C HIS A 241 -10.92 -2.06 -0.06
N ILE A 242 -11.02 -1.04 -0.92
CA ILE A 242 -12.20 -0.79 -1.76
C ILE A 242 -12.38 -1.94 -2.74
N ARG A 243 -11.30 -2.42 -3.34
CA ARG A 243 -11.29 -3.57 -4.26
C ARG A 243 -11.59 -4.88 -3.54
N GLU A 244 -11.01 -5.09 -2.36
CA GLU A 244 -11.26 -6.26 -1.50
C GLU A 244 -12.73 -6.35 -1.07
N ALA A 245 -13.41 -5.21 -0.88
CA ALA A 245 -14.83 -5.15 -0.57
C ALA A 245 -15.76 -5.47 -1.77
N GLY A 246 -15.20 -5.68 -2.96
CA GLY A 246 -15.93 -6.12 -4.15
C GLY A 246 -16.21 -5.05 -5.20
N SER A 247 -15.53 -3.89 -5.15
CA SER A 247 -15.61 -2.89 -6.22
C SER A 247 -15.02 -3.40 -7.53
N THR A 248 -15.37 -2.76 -8.65
CA THR A 248 -14.65 -2.94 -9.92
C THR A 248 -13.27 -2.26 -9.87
N ALA A 249 -12.37 -2.63 -10.78
CA ALA A 249 -11.07 -1.97 -10.90
C ALA A 249 -11.20 -0.47 -11.23
N THR A 250 -12.21 -0.08 -12.01
CA THR A 250 -12.48 1.32 -12.34
C THR A 250 -13.04 2.10 -11.15
N GLN A 251 -13.90 1.48 -10.33
CA GLN A 251 -14.36 2.08 -9.07
C GLN A 251 -13.19 2.25 -8.08
N GLU A 252 -12.35 1.23 -7.91
CA GLU A 252 -11.11 1.34 -7.12
C GLU A 252 -10.27 2.53 -7.60
N LEU A 253 -10.03 2.63 -8.92
CA LEU A 253 -9.26 3.71 -9.53
C LEU A 253 -9.84 5.08 -9.21
N ALA A 254 -11.13 5.28 -9.48
CA ALA A 254 -11.80 6.56 -9.34
C ALA A 254 -11.91 7.02 -7.87
N PHE A 255 -12.34 6.12 -6.98
CA PHE A 255 -12.55 6.43 -5.57
C PHE A 255 -11.23 6.74 -4.88
N THR A 256 -10.20 5.92 -5.12
CA THR A 256 -8.86 6.13 -4.56
C THR A 256 -8.25 7.47 -4.98
N LEU A 257 -8.33 7.80 -6.27
CA LEU A 257 -7.77 9.07 -6.74
C LEU A 257 -8.58 10.26 -6.24
N ARG A 258 -9.90 10.14 -6.14
CA ARG A 258 -10.74 11.23 -5.60
C ARG A 258 -10.52 11.42 -4.09
N ASP A 259 -10.28 10.34 -3.33
CA ASP A 259 -9.85 10.42 -1.93
C ASP A 259 -8.52 11.17 -1.80
N GLY A 260 -7.56 10.86 -2.68
CA GLY A 260 -6.31 11.61 -2.75
C GLY A 260 -6.49 13.09 -3.03
N MET A 261 -7.38 13.43 -3.96
CA MET A 261 -7.74 14.83 -4.27
C MET A 261 -8.42 15.51 -3.08
N GLU A 262 -9.29 14.79 -2.34
CA GLU A 262 -9.92 15.31 -1.13
C GLU A 262 -8.87 15.69 -0.07
N TYR A 263 -7.89 14.84 0.18
CA TYR A 263 -6.80 15.19 1.11
C TYR A 263 -5.98 16.39 0.64
N VAL A 264 -5.77 16.56 -0.66
CA VAL A 264 -5.12 17.76 -1.21
C VAL A 264 -5.96 18.99 -0.95
N GLU A 265 -7.27 18.94 -1.19
CA GLU A 265 -8.21 20.04 -0.95
C GLU A 265 -8.22 20.47 0.53
N TRP A 266 -8.26 19.50 1.45
CA TRP A 266 -8.20 19.80 2.89
C TRP A 266 -6.84 20.37 3.31
N GLY A 267 -5.74 19.89 2.72
CA GLY A 267 -4.41 20.46 2.94
C GLY A 267 -4.30 21.92 2.49
N LEU A 268 -4.83 22.21 1.30
CA LEU A 268 -4.91 23.58 0.79
C LEU A 268 -5.81 24.48 1.65
N LYS A 269 -6.96 23.96 2.09
CA LYS A 269 -7.88 24.65 3.02
C LYS A 269 -7.21 24.97 4.36
N ARG A 270 -6.29 24.12 4.83
CA ARG A 270 -5.44 24.38 6.01
C ARG A 270 -4.40 25.49 5.75
N GLY A 271 -4.23 25.95 4.52
CA GLY A 271 -3.22 26.95 4.13
C GLY A 271 -1.84 26.38 3.80
N MET A 272 -1.70 25.06 3.68
CA MET A 272 -0.44 24.45 3.28
C MET A 272 -0.21 24.60 1.77
N PRO A 273 0.98 25.04 1.30
CA PRO A 273 1.31 24.99 -0.12
C PRO A 273 1.30 23.53 -0.62
N VAL A 274 0.68 23.27 -1.78
CA VAL A 274 0.55 21.92 -2.33
C VAL A 274 1.91 21.19 -2.44
N ASP A 275 2.93 21.90 -2.90
CA ASP A 275 4.27 21.34 -3.08
C ASP A 275 5.01 21.03 -1.75
N ALA A 276 4.47 21.45 -0.61
CA ALA A 276 5.05 21.15 0.70
C ALA A 276 4.67 19.75 1.19
N PHE A 277 3.52 19.20 0.79
CA PHE A 277 3.03 17.91 1.27
C PHE A 277 2.78 16.89 0.16
N ALA A 278 2.34 17.29 -1.03
CA ALA A 278 2.02 16.38 -2.14
C ALA A 278 3.18 15.43 -2.52
N PRO A 279 4.46 15.83 -2.48
CA PRO A 279 5.57 14.89 -2.69
C PRO A 279 5.63 13.73 -1.71
N ARG A 280 4.85 13.76 -0.63
CA ARG A 280 4.80 12.71 0.42
C ARG A 280 3.50 11.92 0.44
N LEU A 281 2.56 12.21 -0.44
CA LEU A 281 1.43 11.34 -0.68
C LEU A 281 1.89 10.12 -1.47
N SER A 282 1.37 8.97 -1.10
CA SER A 282 1.60 7.70 -1.81
C SER A 282 0.26 6.97 -1.96
N PHE A 283 0.25 5.93 -2.77
CA PHE A 283 -0.95 5.19 -3.09
C PHE A 283 -0.76 3.70 -2.83
N PHE A 284 -1.87 3.02 -2.60
CA PHE A 284 -1.92 1.60 -2.39
C PHE A 284 -3.07 1.00 -3.21
N PHE A 285 -2.73 0.22 -4.23
CA PHE A 285 -3.69 -0.43 -5.10
C PHE A 285 -3.66 -1.95 -4.97
N ASN A 286 -4.80 -2.57 -5.26
CA ASN A 286 -4.93 -4.01 -5.41
C ASN A 286 -4.37 -4.46 -6.77
N SER A 287 -4.02 -5.72 -6.92
CA SER A 287 -3.78 -6.39 -8.19
C SER A 287 -4.55 -7.70 -8.22
N HIS A 288 -5.67 -7.70 -8.94
CA HIS A 288 -6.61 -8.81 -9.03
C HIS A 288 -6.32 -9.73 -10.24
N ASN A 289 -7.23 -10.65 -10.53
CA ASN A 289 -7.07 -11.68 -11.56
C ASN A 289 -7.15 -11.18 -13.01
N GLU A 290 -7.81 -10.04 -13.27
CA GLU A 290 -7.91 -9.46 -14.62
C GLU A 290 -6.60 -8.78 -15.04
N PHE A 291 -5.67 -9.59 -15.54
CA PHE A 291 -4.26 -9.24 -15.72
C PHE A 291 -4.02 -7.92 -16.46
N PHE A 292 -4.64 -7.74 -17.63
CA PHE A 292 -4.45 -6.52 -18.43
C PHE A 292 -5.18 -5.32 -17.83
N GLU A 293 -6.34 -5.52 -17.23
CA GLU A 293 -7.11 -4.48 -16.55
C GLU A 293 -6.31 -3.87 -15.40
N GLU A 294 -5.65 -4.71 -14.59
CA GLU A 294 -4.82 -4.27 -13.48
C GLU A 294 -3.60 -3.44 -13.93
N ILE A 295 -2.97 -3.84 -15.03
CA ILE A 295 -1.88 -3.08 -15.65
C ILE A 295 -2.38 -1.71 -16.14
N CYS A 296 -3.50 -1.70 -16.86
CA CYS A 296 -4.09 -0.49 -17.43
C CYS A 296 -4.60 0.46 -16.35
N LYS A 297 -5.15 -0.06 -15.26
CA LYS A 297 -5.55 0.71 -14.07
C LYS A 297 -4.39 1.54 -13.52
N LEU A 298 -3.23 0.93 -13.31
CA LEU A 298 -2.05 1.63 -12.78
C LEU A 298 -1.48 2.65 -13.77
N ARG A 299 -1.59 2.39 -15.08
CA ARG A 299 -1.20 3.33 -16.13
C ARG A 299 -2.13 4.55 -16.14
N ALA A 300 -3.44 4.33 -16.12
CA ALA A 300 -4.45 5.38 -16.05
C ALA A 300 -4.33 6.19 -14.75
N ALA A 301 -4.11 5.53 -13.62
CA ALA A 301 -3.96 6.19 -12.33
C ALA A 301 -2.85 7.25 -12.31
N ARG A 302 -1.68 6.92 -12.87
CA ARG A 302 -0.57 7.89 -12.98
C ARG A 302 -0.95 9.11 -13.81
N ARG A 303 -1.63 8.91 -14.94
CA ARG A 303 -2.06 9.99 -15.83
C ARG A 303 -3.06 10.91 -15.14
N ILE A 304 -4.12 10.35 -14.57
CA ILE A 304 -5.17 11.11 -13.86
C ILE A 304 -4.54 11.93 -12.74
N TRP A 305 -3.71 11.30 -11.89
CA TRP A 305 -3.06 11.99 -10.79
C TRP A 305 -2.15 13.12 -11.24
N ALA A 306 -1.30 12.88 -12.25
CA ALA A 306 -0.38 13.88 -12.75
C ALA A 306 -1.11 15.11 -13.31
N HIS A 307 -2.18 14.91 -14.08
CA HIS A 307 -3.03 15.99 -14.58
C HIS A 307 -3.74 16.73 -13.43
N ALA A 308 -4.33 16.01 -12.48
CA ALA A 308 -4.99 16.64 -11.33
C ALA A 308 -4.02 17.52 -10.53
N MET A 309 -2.85 17.03 -10.21
CA MET A 309 -1.87 17.78 -9.42
C MET A 309 -1.37 19.02 -10.15
N ARG A 310 -1.07 18.90 -11.45
CA ARG A 310 -0.53 20.00 -12.24
C ARG A 310 -1.60 21.04 -12.62
N GLU A 311 -2.78 20.58 -13.04
CA GLU A 311 -3.79 21.40 -13.70
C GLU A 311 -4.89 21.86 -12.73
N ARG A 312 -5.43 20.94 -11.89
CA ARG A 312 -6.47 21.27 -10.90
C ARG A 312 -5.88 21.97 -9.65
N PHE A 313 -4.76 21.46 -9.13
CA PHE A 313 -4.17 21.97 -7.88
C PHE A 313 -2.98 22.90 -8.07
N GLY A 314 -2.52 23.09 -9.30
CA GLY A 314 -1.49 24.05 -9.64
C GLY A 314 -0.12 23.78 -9.05
N ALA A 315 0.18 22.52 -8.67
CA ALA A 315 1.50 22.12 -8.20
C ALA A 315 2.59 22.44 -9.24
N LYS A 316 3.71 22.98 -8.78
CA LYS A 316 4.82 23.44 -9.65
C LYS A 316 5.98 22.48 -9.68
N GLN A 317 6.15 21.66 -8.64
CA GLN A 317 7.25 20.70 -8.55
C GLN A 317 6.83 19.39 -9.22
N GLU A 318 7.68 18.89 -10.12
CA GLU A 318 7.46 17.62 -10.79
C GLU A 318 7.22 16.48 -9.79
N ARG A 319 7.93 16.51 -8.67
CA ARG A 319 7.81 15.51 -7.61
C ARG A 319 6.41 15.42 -7.00
N SER A 320 5.63 16.47 -7.05
CA SER A 320 4.22 16.52 -6.61
C SER A 320 3.28 15.83 -7.59
N TRP A 321 3.67 15.68 -8.86
CA TRP A 321 2.87 15.03 -9.91
C TRP A 321 3.06 13.52 -9.94
N LEU A 322 4.13 13.01 -9.30
CA LEU A 322 4.48 11.59 -9.32
C LEU A 322 3.57 10.79 -8.38
N MET A 323 2.88 9.80 -8.91
CA MET A 323 2.11 8.83 -8.14
C MET A 323 2.98 7.64 -7.74
N ARG A 324 3.50 7.63 -6.53
CA ARG A 324 4.21 6.47 -5.98
C ARG A 324 3.20 5.46 -5.45
N THR A 325 3.35 4.21 -5.87
CA THR A 325 2.34 3.19 -5.64
C THR A 325 2.94 1.95 -4.99
N HIS A 326 2.32 1.53 -3.90
CA HIS A 326 2.38 0.17 -3.38
C HIS A 326 1.29 -0.65 -4.06
N VAL A 327 1.58 -1.92 -4.36
CA VAL A 327 0.60 -2.88 -4.87
C VAL A 327 0.61 -4.11 -3.96
N GLN A 328 -0.55 -4.64 -3.70
CA GLN A 328 -0.73 -5.95 -3.07
C GLN A 328 -1.60 -6.81 -3.97
N THR A 329 -1.29 -8.09 -4.06
CA THR A 329 -2.13 -9.09 -4.72
C THR A 329 -3.49 -9.19 -4.01
N ALA A 330 -4.51 -9.68 -4.71
CA ALA A 330 -5.89 -9.66 -4.20
C ALA A 330 -6.17 -10.83 -3.28
N GLY A 331 -6.30 -10.59 -1.99
CA GLY A 331 -6.70 -11.57 -0.98
C GLY A 331 -8.09 -12.16 -1.28
N CYS A 332 -9.06 -11.31 -1.66
CA CYS A 332 -10.43 -11.73 -1.99
C CYS A 332 -10.53 -12.66 -3.21
N SER A 333 -9.49 -12.78 -4.01
CA SER A 333 -9.42 -13.69 -5.16
C SER A 333 -8.92 -15.09 -4.81
N LEU A 334 -8.35 -15.26 -3.63
CA LEU A 334 -7.79 -16.53 -3.17
C LEU A 334 -8.90 -17.41 -2.60
N THR A 335 -8.71 -18.72 -2.72
CA THR A 335 -9.73 -19.68 -2.37
C THR A 335 -9.26 -20.66 -1.31
N GLU A 336 -10.18 -21.07 -0.43
CA GLU A 336 -9.97 -22.13 0.53
C GLU A 336 -9.82 -23.50 -0.17
N GLN A 337 -10.56 -23.67 -1.29
CA GLN A 337 -10.51 -24.85 -2.12
C GLN A 337 -9.20 -24.85 -2.92
N GLN A 338 -8.52 -26.02 -2.92
CA GLN A 338 -7.27 -26.20 -3.66
C GLN A 338 -6.23 -25.08 -3.39
N PRO A 339 -5.83 -24.83 -2.13
CA PRO A 339 -5.09 -23.63 -1.73
C PRO A 339 -3.72 -23.50 -2.38
N LEU A 340 -3.12 -24.58 -2.90
CA LEU A 340 -1.87 -24.50 -3.66
C LEU A 340 -2.02 -23.74 -4.98
N ASN A 341 -3.22 -23.69 -5.57
CA ASN A 341 -3.51 -22.90 -6.75
C ASN A 341 -3.41 -21.39 -6.48
N ASN A 342 -3.50 -20.96 -5.21
CA ASN A 342 -3.31 -19.57 -4.83
C ASN A 342 -1.88 -19.08 -5.12
N ILE A 343 -0.87 -19.96 -5.10
CA ILE A 343 0.51 -19.62 -5.50
C ILE A 343 0.52 -19.14 -6.96
N VAL A 344 -0.22 -19.81 -7.83
CA VAL A 344 -0.32 -19.44 -9.25
C VAL A 344 -1.05 -18.11 -9.41
N ARG A 345 -2.19 -17.92 -8.70
CA ARG A 345 -2.96 -16.66 -8.73
C ARG A 345 -2.08 -15.49 -8.30
N VAL A 346 -1.43 -15.60 -7.17
CA VAL A 346 -0.53 -14.58 -6.62
C VAL A 346 0.63 -14.29 -7.57
N ALA A 347 1.18 -15.29 -8.24
CA ALA A 347 2.32 -15.09 -9.15
C ALA A 347 1.97 -14.17 -10.33
N TYR A 348 0.83 -14.39 -11.01
CA TYR A 348 0.47 -13.52 -12.14
C TYR A 348 -0.14 -12.17 -11.70
N GLN A 349 -0.83 -12.11 -10.56
CA GLN A 349 -1.24 -10.84 -9.96
C GLN A 349 -0.03 -9.97 -9.62
N ALA A 350 0.99 -10.54 -9.00
CA ALA A 350 2.26 -9.87 -8.72
C ALA A 350 2.94 -9.41 -10.02
N MET A 351 2.91 -10.23 -11.07
CA MET A 351 3.42 -9.87 -12.40
C MET A 351 2.64 -8.68 -12.99
N ALA A 352 1.30 -8.64 -12.85
CA ALA A 352 0.49 -7.51 -13.29
C ALA A 352 0.86 -6.22 -12.54
N GLY A 353 1.06 -6.27 -11.22
CA GLY A 353 1.52 -5.14 -10.41
C GLY A 353 2.89 -4.62 -10.85
N VAL A 354 3.82 -5.51 -11.17
CA VAL A 354 5.17 -5.17 -11.66
C VAL A 354 5.08 -4.54 -13.06
N LEU A 355 4.37 -5.16 -14.01
CA LEU A 355 4.19 -4.61 -15.35
C LEU A 355 3.40 -3.29 -15.31
N GLY A 356 2.50 -3.14 -14.35
CA GLY A 356 1.82 -1.88 -14.05
C GLY A 356 2.73 -0.78 -13.49
N GLY A 357 3.95 -1.12 -13.03
CA GLY A 357 4.98 -0.14 -12.63
C GLY A 357 4.93 0.28 -11.17
N CYS A 358 4.62 -0.61 -10.23
CA CYS A 358 4.62 -0.33 -8.78
C CYS A 358 6.03 -0.03 -8.23
N GLN A 359 6.10 0.73 -7.12
CA GLN A 359 7.36 1.00 -6.41
C GLN A 359 7.60 0.05 -5.25
N SER A 360 6.56 -0.56 -4.72
CA SER A 360 6.66 -1.66 -3.76
C SER A 360 5.55 -2.67 -3.97
N LEU A 361 5.79 -3.90 -3.56
CA LEU A 361 4.89 -5.02 -3.78
C LEU A 361 4.79 -5.87 -2.50
N HIS A 362 3.56 -6.27 -2.17
CA HIS A 362 3.25 -7.37 -1.28
C HIS A 362 2.62 -8.51 -2.09
N THR A 363 2.97 -9.73 -1.74
CA THR A 363 2.38 -10.96 -2.26
C THR A 363 1.71 -11.71 -1.11
N ASP A 364 0.42 -11.97 -1.24
CA ASP A 364 -0.33 -12.75 -0.27
C ASP A 364 0.18 -14.19 -0.24
N SER A 365 0.00 -14.83 0.89
CA SER A 365 0.38 -16.23 1.06
C SER A 365 -0.72 -17.18 0.58
N MET A 366 -0.34 -18.41 0.25
CA MET A 366 -1.27 -19.41 -0.25
C MET A 366 -2.35 -19.81 0.76
N ASP A 367 -2.10 -19.56 2.05
CA ASP A 367 -2.98 -19.85 3.18
C ASP A 367 -3.80 -18.64 3.67
N GLU A 368 -3.83 -17.54 2.89
CA GLU A 368 -4.50 -16.28 3.23
C GLU A 368 -5.96 -16.46 3.65
N THR A 369 -6.70 -17.32 2.95
CA THR A 369 -8.11 -17.61 3.25
C THR A 369 -8.33 -18.50 4.47
N LEU A 370 -7.28 -19.12 4.98
CA LEU A 370 -7.35 -20.08 6.09
C LEU A 370 -6.96 -19.45 7.43
N GLY A 371 -6.12 -18.40 7.40
CA GLY A 371 -5.65 -17.72 8.60
C GLY A 371 -4.38 -16.91 8.38
N LEU A 372 -3.72 -16.55 9.47
CA LEU A 372 -2.44 -15.86 9.41
C LEU A 372 -1.37 -16.73 8.76
N PRO A 373 -0.46 -16.16 7.95
CA PRO A 373 0.47 -16.94 7.15
C PRO A 373 1.48 -17.70 7.99
N THR A 374 1.62 -19.00 7.68
CA THR A 374 2.68 -19.84 8.22
C THR A 374 4.05 -19.39 7.71
N GLU A 375 5.13 -19.82 8.36
CA GLU A 375 6.50 -19.51 7.91
C GLU A 375 6.77 -20.04 6.49
N THR A 376 6.26 -21.22 6.17
CA THR A 376 6.40 -21.83 4.84
C THR A 376 5.65 -20.99 3.79
N ALA A 377 4.42 -20.58 4.07
CA ALA A 377 3.61 -19.80 3.16
C ALA A 377 4.22 -18.40 2.90
N VAL A 378 4.68 -17.70 3.96
CA VAL A 378 5.40 -16.42 3.84
C VAL A 378 6.67 -16.57 3.00
N ARG A 379 7.41 -17.66 3.17
CA ARG A 379 8.61 -17.91 2.38
C ARG A 379 8.29 -18.09 0.91
N VAL A 380 7.25 -18.85 0.56
CA VAL A 380 6.79 -19.01 -0.83
C VAL A 380 6.35 -17.67 -1.40
N ALA A 381 5.56 -16.88 -0.68
CA ALA A 381 5.13 -15.55 -1.10
C ALA A 381 6.31 -14.60 -1.39
N LEU A 382 7.32 -14.57 -0.52
CA LEU A 382 8.55 -13.79 -0.75
C LEU A 382 9.35 -14.32 -1.96
N ARG A 383 9.47 -15.65 -2.11
CA ARG A 383 10.16 -16.27 -3.27
C ARG A 383 9.47 -15.95 -4.58
N THR A 384 8.14 -15.84 -4.61
CA THR A 384 7.40 -15.40 -5.79
C THR A 384 7.92 -14.05 -6.30
N GLN A 385 8.10 -13.06 -5.43
CA GLN A 385 8.67 -11.77 -5.83
C GLN A 385 10.13 -11.89 -6.32
N GLN A 386 10.92 -12.73 -5.67
CA GLN A 386 12.33 -12.94 -6.04
C GLN A 386 12.45 -13.66 -7.39
N ILE A 387 11.59 -14.64 -7.69
CA ILE A 387 11.49 -15.28 -9.01
C ILE A 387 11.15 -14.24 -10.08
N LEU A 388 10.13 -13.40 -9.84
CA LEU A 388 9.79 -12.31 -10.75
C LEU A 388 10.98 -11.38 -11.01
N ALA A 389 11.71 -11.03 -9.97
CA ALA A 389 12.84 -10.10 -10.07
C ALA A 389 14.05 -10.70 -10.81
N HIS A 390 14.33 -11.98 -10.68
CA HIS A 390 15.60 -12.56 -11.10
C HIS A 390 15.49 -13.53 -12.28
N GLU A 391 14.34 -14.19 -12.49
CA GLU A 391 14.20 -15.25 -13.48
C GLU A 391 13.40 -14.83 -14.71
N THR A 392 12.44 -13.88 -14.59
CA THR A 392 11.53 -13.54 -15.67
C THR A 392 12.09 -12.53 -16.68
N GLY A 393 13.11 -11.76 -16.29
CA GLY A 393 13.64 -10.67 -17.11
C GLY A 393 12.73 -9.43 -17.20
N VAL A 394 11.63 -9.37 -16.45
CA VAL A 394 10.66 -8.27 -16.49
C VAL A 394 11.26 -6.89 -16.18
N HIS A 395 12.37 -6.87 -15.46
CA HIS A 395 13.11 -5.64 -15.09
C HIS A 395 14.05 -5.13 -16.19
N ARG A 396 14.29 -5.91 -17.26
CA ARG A 396 15.30 -5.59 -18.28
C ARG A 396 14.93 -4.45 -19.20
N THR A 397 13.65 -4.14 -19.34
CA THR A 397 13.16 -2.99 -20.11
C THR A 397 12.06 -2.25 -19.34
N VAL A 398 11.77 -1.02 -19.76
CA VAL A 398 10.74 -0.18 -19.15
C VAL A 398 9.46 -0.32 -19.95
N ASP A 399 8.34 -0.59 -19.24
CA ASP A 399 7.00 -0.68 -19.83
C ASP A 399 6.95 -1.53 -21.11
N PRO A 400 7.24 -2.86 -21.01
CA PRO A 400 7.35 -3.72 -22.18
C PRO A 400 6.03 -3.87 -22.96
N LEU A 401 4.89 -3.53 -22.35
CA LEU A 401 3.57 -3.57 -22.97
C LEU A 401 3.16 -2.23 -23.62
N GLY A 402 3.97 -1.17 -23.43
CA GLY A 402 3.72 0.14 -24.03
C GLY A 402 3.68 0.07 -25.54
N GLY A 403 2.61 0.62 -26.17
CA GLY A 403 2.35 0.55 -27.59
C GLY A 403 1.52 -0.66 -28.04
N SER A 404 1.15 -1.58 -27.12
CA SER A 404 0.13 -2.58 -27.40
C SER A 404 -1.20 -1.89 -27.66
N TRP A 405 -1.83 -2.16 -28.82
CA TRP A 405 -3.13 -1.57 -29.16
C TRP A 405 -4.18 -1.79 -28.07
N TYR A 406 -4.25 -3.00 -27.52
CA TYR A 406 -5.21 -3.35 -26.48
C TYR A 406 -4.92 -2.61 -25.16
N VAL A 407 -3.66 -2.61 -24.71
CA VAL A 407 -3.28 -1.97 -23.45
C VAL A 407 -3.50 -0.46 -23.49
N GLU A 408 -3.17 0.20 -24.62
CA GLU A 408 -3.39 1.64 -24.72
C GLU A 408 -4.89 1.99 -24.80
N ALA A 409 -5.69 1.23 -25.58
CA ALA A 409 -7.13 1.43 -25.67
C ALA A 409 -7.83 1.22 -24.32
N LEU A 410 -7.50 0.14 -23.60
CA LEU A 410 -8.08 -0.14 -22.29
C LEU A 410 -7.64 0.90 -21.23
N THR A 411 -6.38 1.36 -21.29
CA THR A 411 -5.91 2.45 -20.42
C THR A 411 -6.72 3.74 -20.64
N ASP A 412 -6.99 4.10 -21.90
CA ASP A 412 -7.77 5.29 -22.24
C ASP A 412 -9.24 5.15 -21.80
N GLN A 413 -9.83 3.97 -21.97
CA GLN A 413 -11.21 3.69 -21.54
C GLN A 413 -11.33 3.79 -20.01
N MET A 414 -10.45 3.12 -19.28
CA MET A 414 -10.46 3.15 -17.81
C MET A 414 -10.24 4.56 -17.27
N GLN A 415 -9.40 5.37 -17.93
CA GLN A 415 -9.25 6.77 -17.55
C GLN A 415 -10.56 7.54 -17.77
N ALA A 416 -11.20 7.40 -18.93
CA ALA A 416 -12.42 8.13 -19.25
C ALA A 416 -13.56 7.81 -18.28
N ASP A 417 -13.70 6.53 -17.92
CA ASP A 417 -14.72 6.05 -16.99
C ASP A 417 -14.44 6.56 -15.55
N ALA A 418 -13.17 6.49 -15.11
CA ALA A 418 -12.76 7.01 -13.81
C ALA A 418 -12.95 8.53 -13.71
N ASP A 419 -12.59 9.29 -14.75
CA ASP A 419 -12.82 10.73 -14.82
C ASP A 419 -14.33 11.07 -14.76
N GLY A 420 -15.19 10.20 -15.31
CA GLY A 420 -16.64 10.29 -15.18
C GLY A 420 -17.11 10.18 -13.74
N MET A 421 -16.66 9.13 -13.03
CA MET A 421 -16.99 8.89 -11.62
C MET A 421 -16.43 10.00 -10.70
N ILE A 422 -15.22 10.50 -10.97
CA ILE A 422 -14.63 11.62 -10.21
C ILE A 422 -15.51 12.88 -10.35
N ARG A 423 -15.99 13.19 -11.56
CA ARG A 423 -16.92 14.32 -11.77
C ARG A 423 -18.24 14.13 -11.00
N GLU A 424 -18.81 12.94 -11.00
CA GLU A 424 -20.02 12.64 -10.24
C GLU A 424 -19.81 12.89 -8.73
N ILE A 425 -18.67 12.47 -8.18
CA ILE A 425 -18.33 12.73 -6.78
C ILE A 425 -18.13 14.24 -6.53
N ASP A 426 -17.50 14.95 -7.43
CA ASP A 426 -17.34 16.41 -7.34
C ASP A 426 -18.71 17.14 -7.35
N GLU A 427 -19.64 16.72 -8.19
CA GLU A 427 -21.01 17.25 -8.26
C GLU A 427 -21.83 16.97 -6.99
N MET A 428 -21.53 15.88 -6.28
CA MET A 428 -22.14 15.59 -4.97
C MET A 428 -21.65 16.52 -3.85
N GLY A 429 -20.53 17.23 -4.06
CA GLY A 429 -19.87 18.08 -3.08
C GLY A 429 -18.62 17.48 -2.45
N GLY A 430 -18.01 16.47 -3.11
CA GLY A 430 -16.78 15.79 -2.70
C GLY A 430 -17.00 14.50 -1.94
N VAL A 431 -15.91 13.91 -1.48
CA VAL A 431 -15.91 12.56 -0.86
C VAL A 431 -16.69 12.53 0.44
N VAL A 432 -16.48 13.51 1.32
CA VAL A 432 -17.21 13.56 2.61
C VAL A 432 -18.71 13.65 2.39
N ALA A 433 -19.18 14.45 1.42
CA ALA A 433 -20.60 14.52 1.07
C ALA A 433 -21.11 13.19 0.48
N GLY A 434 -20.31 12.49 -0.32
CA GLY A 434 -20.61 11.15 -0.83
C GLY A 434 -20.74 10.11 0.28
N ILE A 435 -19.87 10.17 1.31
CA ILE A 435 -19.94 9.31 2.50
C ILE A 435 -21.27 9.51 3.23
N HIS A 436 -21.65 10.76 3.50
CA HIS A 436 -22.93 11.06 4.17
C HIS A 436 -24.16 10.61 3.37
N LYS A 437 -24.04 10.51 2.03
CA LYS A 437 -25.10 9.99 1.14
C LYS A 437 -25.09 8.47 0.97
N GLY A 438 -24.09 7.75 1.54
CA GLY A 438 -23.91 6.31 1.36
C GLY A 438 -23.53 5.89 -0.06
N TYR A 439 -23.05 6.83 -0.90
CA TYR A 439 -22.76 6.60 -2.32
C TYR A 439 -21.76 5.45 -2.54
N PHE A 440 -20.61 5.51 -1.89
CA PHE A 440 -19.52 4.56 -2.09
C PHE A 440 -19.90 3.13 -1.69
N ARG A 441 -20.49 2.97 -0.51
CA ARG A 441 -20.94 1.66 0.01
C ARG A 441 -21.94 1.00 -0.93
N ARG A 442 -22.94 1.76 -1.39
CA ARG A 442 -23.95 1.26 -2.33
C ARG A 442 -23.31 0.85 -3.65
N ALA A 443 -22.43 1.67 -4.24
CA ALA A 443 -21.75 1.37 -5.49
C ALA A 443 -20.87 0.11 -5.39
N ILE A 444 -20.18 -0.09 -4.27
CA ILE A 444 -19.38 -1.29 -4.01
C ILE A 444 -20.28 -2.52 -3.83
N ALA A 445 -21.36 -2.40 -3.04
CA ALA A 445 -22.29 -3.50 -2.81
C ALA A 445 -22.99 -3.96 -4.11
N GLU A 446 -23.40 -3.02 -4.96
CA GLU A 446 -23.99 -3.34 -6.28
C GLU A 446 -22.99 -4.07 -7.20
N ALA A 447 -21.72 -3.65 -7.19
CA ALA A 447 -20.66 -4.32 -7.97
C ALA A 447 -20.40 -5.75 -7.44
N SER A 448 -20.26 -5.91 -6.14
CA SER A 448 -20.06 -7.21 -5.48
C SER A 448 -21.23 -8.17 -5.74
N TYR A 449 -22.47 -7.67 -5.63
CA TYR A 449 -23.68 -8.46 -5.90
C TYR A 449 -23.71 -8.97 -7.33
N ARG A 450 -23.35 -8.14 -8.31
CA ARG A 450 -23.27 -8.55 -9.73
C ARG A 450 -22.26 -9.68 -9.93
N VAL A 451 -21.08 -9.58 -9.31
CA VAL A 451 -20.07 -10.64 -9.37
C VAL A 451 -20.61 -11.95 -8.79
N GLY A 452 -21.33 -11.90 -7.67
CA GLY A 452 -22.00 -13.06 -7.08
C GLY A 452 -22.98 -13.72 -8.05
N GLN A 453 -23.82 -12.93 -8.74
CA GLN A 453 -24.76 -13.43 -9.75
C GLN A 453 -24.05 -14.09 -10.94
N GLU A 454 -22.95 -13.48 -11.43
CA GLU A 454 -22.15 -14.06 -12.52
C GLU A 454 -21.53 -15.41 -12.11
N MET A 455 -21.09 -15.55 -10.86
CA MET A 455 -20.56 -16.80 -10.32
C MET A 455 -21.64 -17.88 -10.20
N GLU A 456 -22.81 -17.53 -9.69
CA GLU A 456 -23.95 -18.45 -9.57
C GLU A 456 -24.47 -18.90 -10.93
N ALA A 457 -24.50 -18.02 -11.93
CA ALA A 457 -24.87 -18.33 -13.29
C ALA A 457 -23.83 -19.17 -14.06
N GLY A 458 -22.59 -19.23 -13.55
CA GLY A 458 -21.47 -19.88 -14.24
C GLY A 458 -20.82 -19.03 -15.34
N ASP A 459 -21.21 -17.75 -15.46
CA ASP A 459 -20.63 -16.80 -16.40
C ASP A 459 -19.20 -16.39 -15.96
N ARG A 460 -18.95 -16.41 -14.66
CA ARG A 460 -17.62 -16.21 -14.07
C ARG A 460 -17.14 -17.50 -13.43
N ILE A 461 -16.05 -18.05 -13.97
CA ILE A 461 -15.43 -19.30 -13.48
C ILE A 461 -14.34 -18.98 -12.46
N ILE A 462 -14.41 -19.65 -11.31
CA ILE A 462 -13.35 -19.72 -10.31
C ILE A 462 -12.94 -21.18 -10.15
N VAL A 463 -11.72 -21.49 -10.60
CA VAL A 463 -11.16 -22.85 -10.58
C VAL A 463 -11.10 -23.39 -9.15
N GLY A 464 -11.63 -24.58 -8.97
CA GLY A 464 -11.72 -25.24 -7.66
C GLY A 464 -12.98 -24.86 -6.86
N VAL A 465 -13.74 -23.82 -7.25
CA VAL A 465 -14.95 -23.35 -6.56
C VAL A 465 -16.20 -23.73 -7.33
N ASN A 466 -16.46 -23.10 -8.46
CA ASN A 466 -17.65 -23.37 -9.28
C ASN A 466 -17.33 -24.12 -10.59
N ALA A 467 -16.03 -24.37 -10.89
CA ALA A 467 -15.57 -25.24 -11.95
C ALA A 467 -14.34 -26.02 -11.50
N TYR A 468 -14.17 -27.23 -12.02
CA TYR A 468 -13.06 -28.15 -11.70
C TYR A 468 -12.94 -28.44 -10.17
N PRO A 469 -14.05 -28.71 -9.46
CA PRO A 469 -13.98 -29.08 -8.05
C PRO A 469 -13.31 -30.45 -7.91
N GLU A 470 -12.44 -30.57 -6.91
CA GLU A 470 -11.96 -31.86 -6.44
C GLU A 470 -12.81 -32.32 -5.26
N GLY A 471 -12.87 -33.63 -4.98
CA GLY A 471 -13.65 -34.16 -3.85
C GLY A 471 -13.13 -33.62 -2.51
N ASN A 472 -13.85 -33.89 -1.42
CA ASN A 472 -13.48 -33.47 -0.07
C ASN A 472 -12.03 -33.90 0.27
N GLU A 473 -11.06 -33.04 -0.03
CA GLU A 473 -9.71 -33.17 0.49
C GLU A 473 -9.74 -32.84 1.98
N GLU A 474 -9.24 -33.75 2.80
CA GLU A 474 -8.93 -33.39 4.18
C GLU A 474 -7.97 -32.21 4.17
N ARG A 475 -8.30 -31.14 4.89
CA ARG A 475 -7.44 -29.96 5.02
C ARG A 475 -6.11 -30.38 5.64
N THR A 476 -5.08 -30.53 4.82
CA THR A 476 -3.74 -30.95 5.26
C THR A 476 -2.82 -29.77 5.56
N MET A 477 -3.28 -28.52 5.37
CA MET A 477 -2.45 -27.34 5.62
C MET A 477 -2.43 -26.97 7.10
N GLU A 478 -1.22 -26.75 7.60
CA GLU A 478 -1.01 -26.19 8.93
C GLU A 478 -1.56 -24.75 8.99
N ILE A 479 -2.30 -24.42 10.04
CA ILE A 479 -2.83 -23.07 10.30
C ILE A 479 -2.09 -22.51 11.51
N LEU A 480 -1.57 -21.29 11.40
CA LEU A 480 -0.94 -20.60 12.51
C LEU A 480 -1.97 -20.34 13.62
N GLN A 481 -1.72 -20.90 14.80
CA GLN A 481 -2.56 -20.69 15.98
C GLN A 481 -1.92 -19.66 16.90
N ILE A 482 -2.69 -18.63 17.28
CA ILE A 482 -2.27 -17.66 18.30
C ILE A 482 -2.74 -18.14 19.66
N PRO A 483 -1.82 -18.41 20.61
CA PRO A 483 -2.19 -18.87 21.95
C PRO A 483 -3.01 -17.83 22.71
N HIS A 484 -4.02 -18.24 23.47
CA HIS A 484 -4.81 -17.35 24.35
C HIS A 484 -3.96 -16.65 25.42
N THR A 485 -2.78 -17.20 25.74
CA THR A 485 -1.83 -16.58 26.67
C THR A 485 -1.33 -15.23 26.19
N VAL A 486 -1.35 -14.94 24.87
CA VAL A 486 -0.94 -13.64 24.32
C VAL A 486 -1.80 -12.53 24.90
N GLU A 487 -3.12 -12.69 24.88
CA GLU A 487 -4.07 -11.72 25.43
C GLU A 487 -3.85 -11.52 26.94
N THR A 488 -3.76 -12.61 27.71
CA THR A 488 -3.52 -12.53 29.15
C THR A 488 -2.24 -11.77 29.49
N VAL A 489 -1.13 -12.11 28.83
CA VAL A 489 0.16 -11.46 29.04
C VAL A 489 0.11 -9.99 28.67
N GLN A 490 -0.57 -9.64 27.57
CA GLN A 490 -0.70 -8.25 27.12
C GLN A 490 -1.54 -7.42 28.12
N CYS A 491 -2.65 -7.96 28.63
CA CYS A 491 -3.47 -7.29 29.65
C CYS A 491 -2.72 -7.11 30.97
N ASP A 492 -1.95 -8.12 31.42
CA ASP A 492 -1.13 -8.03 32.63
C ASP A 492 -0.04 -6.94 32.50
N ARG A 493 0.63 -6.88 31.35
CA ARG A 493 1.62 -5.84 31.05
C ARG A 493 1.00 -4.43 31.05
N LEU A 494 -0.16 -4.29 30.44
CA LEU A 494 -0.91 -3.03 30.41
C LEU A 494 -1.31 -2.58 31.82
N SER A 495 -1.80 -3.51 32.66
CA SER A 495 -2.10 -3.24 34.07
C SER A 495 -0.87 -2.77 34.84
N ALA A 496 0.27 -3.44 34.66
CA ALA A 496 1.55 -3.06 35.28
C ALA A 496 2.03 -1.68 34.81
N PHE A 497 1.93 -1.40 33.50
CA PHE A 497 2.26 -0.11 32.90
C PHE A 497 1.44 1.03 33.54
N ARG A 498 0.12 0.88 33.65
CA ARG A 498 -0.74 1.90 34.27
C ARG A 498 -0.43 2.14 35.76
N LYS A 499 0.02 1.12 36.49
CA LYS A 499 0.41 1.24 37.91
C LYS A 499 1.75 1.96 38.09
N SER A 500 2.64 1.90 37.11
CA SER A 500 4.01 2.43 37.21
C SER A 500 4.14 3.91 36.84
N ARG A 501 3.12 4.54 36.25
CA ARG A 501 3.18 5.90 35.70
C ARG A 501 2.63 6.96 36.66
N ASP A 502 2.99 8.22 36.42
CA ASP A 502 2.49 9.37 37.17
C ASP A 502 1.09 9.76 36.66
N ALA A 503 0.08 9.56 37.50
CA ALA A 503 -1.33 9.83 37.15
C ALA A 503 -1.61 11.32 36.88
N ASP A 504 -0.87 12.24 37.51
CA ASP A 504 -1.03 13.67 37.28
C ASP A 504 -0.45 14.12 35.96
N VAL A 505 0.66 13.50 35.52
CA VAL A 505 1.21 13.69 34.16
C VAL A 505 0.21 13.23 33.12
N VAL A 506 -0.30 12.02 33.26
CA VAL A 506 -1.30 11.45 32.34
C VAL A 506 -2.52 12.37 32.24
N ARG A 507 -3.10 12.77 33.36
CA ARG A 507 -4.26 13.67 33.37
C ARG A 507 -3.98 14.97 32.58
N ARG A 508 -2.86 15.65 32.84
CA ARG A 508 -2.49 16.88 32.14
C ARG A 508 -2.32 16.65 30.64
N CYS A 509 -1.72 15.54 30.22
CA CYS A 509 -1.57 15.21 28.82
C CYS A 509 -2.93 14.98 28.12
N LEU A 510 -3.83 14.24 28.76
CA LEU A 510 -5.17 14.00 28.21
C LEU A 510 -6.02 15.28 28.17
N ASP A 511 -5.91 16.16 29.16
CA ASP A 511 -6.58 17.46 29.15
C ASP A 511 -6.04 18.37 28.02
N GLU A 512 -4.74 18.33 27.76
CA GLU A 512 -4.14 19.04 26.63
C GLU A 512 -4.62 18.49 25.29
N ILE A 513 -4.72 17.15 25.11
CA ILE A 513 -5.31 16.55 23.92
C ILE A 513 -6.75 17.06 23.72
N ARG A 514 -7.59 17.08 24.78
CA ARG A 514 -8.96 17.62 24.69
C ARG A 514 -8.98 19.10 24.32
N ARG A 515 -8.05 19.88 24.84
CA ARG A 515 -7.93 21.31 24.53
C ARG A 515 -7.63 21.52 23.03
N VAL A 516 -6.59 20.83 22.53
CA VAL A 516 -6.16 20.96 21.14
C VAL A 516 -7.21 20.41 20.19
N ALA A 517 -7.88 19.31 20.53
CA ALA A 517 -8.95 18.75 19.72
C ALA A 517 -10.14 19.71 19.51
N ARG A 518 -10.40 20.65 20.46
CA ARG A 518 -11.42 21.70 20.32
C ARG A 518 -10.98 22.89 19.47
N SER A 519 -9.74 22.94 19.04
CA SER A 519 -9.15 24.06 18.30
C SER A 519 -8.71 23.63 16.89
N ASP A 520 -8.23 24.59 16.11
CA ASP A 520 -7.60 24.34 14.81
C ASP A 520 -6.10 24.02 14.93
N GLU A 521 -5.59 23.94 16.15
CA GLU A 521 -4.19 23.57 16.39
C GLU A 521 -3.90 22.14 15.93
N ASN A 522 -2.65 21.89 15.58
CA ASN A 522 -2.19 20.56 15.19
C ASN A 522 -2.12 19.63 16.40
N THR A 523 -2.76 18.48 16.35
CA THR A 523 -2.85 17.53 17.45
C THR A 523 -1.55 16.77 17.71
N MET A 524 -0.67 16.62 16.72
CA MET A 524 0.53 15.78 16.82
C MET A 524 1.48 16.14 17.99
N PRO A 525 1.80 17.42 18.27
CA PRO A 525 2.65 17.76 19.41
C PRO A 525 2.08 17.28 20.76
N ALA A 526 0.77 17.42 20.95
CA ALA A 526 0.10 16.96 22.18
C ALA A 526 0.10 15.43 22.28
N LEU A 527 -0.10 14.72 21.16
CA LEU A 527 -0.08 13.26 21.10
C LEU A 527 1.34 12.71 21.39
N VAL A 528 2.39 13.31 20.83
CA VAL A 528 3.78 12.92 21.12
C VAL A 528 4.12 13.16 22.61
N ALA A 529 3.72 14.31 23.15
CA ALA A 529 3.90 14.60 24.57
C ALA A 529 3.15 13.60 25.47
N ALA A 530 1.94 13.19 25.07
CA ALA A 530 1.14 12.20 25.80
C ALA A 530 1.76 10.79 25.73
N ALA A 531 2.37 10.42 24.62
CA ALA A 531 3.12 9.15 24.50
C ALA A 531 4.31 9.13 25.46
N HIS A 532 5.09 10.21 25.54
CA HIS A 532 6.15 10.38 26.57
C HIS A 532 5.58 10.43 27.99
N GLY A 533 4.39 11.03 28.16
CA GLY A 533 3.65 11.06 29.43
C GLY A 533 3.06 9.71 29.83
N ARG A 534 3.33 8.65 29.06
CA ARG A 534 2.89 7.26 29.33
C ARG A 534 1.36 7.09 29.26
N CYS A 535 0.67 7.89 28.44
CA CYS A 535 -0.72 7.63 28.09
C CYS A 535 -0.84 6.39 27.20
N THR A 536 -1.93 5.62 27.34
CA THR A 536 -2.21 4.47 26.49
C THR A 536 -2.89 4.90 25.19
N LEU A 537 -2.93 3.99 24.20
CA LEU A 537 -3.65 4.18 22.96
C LEU A 537 -5.11 4.55 23.22
N GLY A 538 -5.82 3.73 24.01
CA GLY A 538 -7.25 3.91 24.31
C GLY A 538 -7.52 5.21 25.06
N GLU A 539 -6.65 5.63 25.99
CA GLU A 539 -6.79 6.90 26.71
C GLU A 539 -6.69 8.11 25.78
N MET A 540 -5.69 8.14 24.88
CA MET A 540 -5.50 9.23 23.92
C MET A 540 -6.65 9.29 22.91
N VAL A 541 -7.09 8.14 22.40
CA VAL A 541 -8.24 8.04 21.50
C VAL A 541 -9.52 8.49 22.17
N ASN A 542 -9.78 8.06 23.41
CA ASN A 542 -10.96 8.48 24.18
C ASN A 542 -10.96 9.98 24.48
N ALA A 543 -9.81 10.57 24.80
CA ALA A 543 -9.70 12.02 25.03
C ALA A 543 -10.08 12.83 23.77
N MET A 544 -9.74 12.35 22.58
CA MET A 544 -10.21 12.96 21.33
C MET A 544 -11.71 12.67 21.08
N ALA A 545 -12.19 11.47 21.41
CA ALA A 545 -13.59 11.09 21.24
C ALA A 545 -14.53 11.91 22.15
N ASP A 546 -14.07 12.35 23.34
CA ASP A 546 -14.80 13.26 24.22
C ASP A 546 -15.11 14.61 23.55
N VAL A 547 -14.37 14.96 22.52
CA VAL A 547 -14.51 16.22 21.76
C VAL A 547 -15.21 16.01 20.43
N PHE A 548 -14.76 15.03 19.65
CA PHE A 548 -15.23 14.79 18.29
C PHE A 548 -16.51 13.96 18.23
N GLY A 549 -16.80 13.20 19.29
CA GLY A 549 -17.80 12.14 19.29
C GLY A 549 -17.28 10.86 18.63
N ARG A 550 -18.04 9.78 18.78
CA ARG A 550 -17.81 8.53 18.06
C ARG A 550 -18.78 8.39 16.91
N TYR A 551 -18.30 7.87 15.79
CA TYR A 551 -19.13 7.61 14.62
C TYR A 551 -19.62 6.17 14.65
N SER A 552 -20.93 5.99 14.48
CA SER A 552 -21.59 4.66 14.54
C SER A 552 -21.97 4.09 13.17
N GLY A 553 -21.53 4.71 12.09
CA GLY A 553 -21.91 4.37 10.72
C GLY A 553 -22.85 5.41 10.12
N GLY A 554 -22.87 5.47 8.77
CA GLY A 554 -23.84 6.26 8.02
C GLY A 554 -25.19 5.54 7.91
N PRO A 555 -26.15 6.13 7.16
CA PRO A 555 -27.42 5.46 6.91
C PRO A 555 -27.17 4.11 6.24
N GLU A 556 -27.75 3.08 6.81
CA GLU A 556 -27.96 1.83 6.10
C GLU A 556 -28.98 2.13 5.00
N TRP A 557 -28.71 1.73 3.75
CA TRP A 557 -29.60 1.96 2.60
C TRP A 557 -30.98 1.37 2.78
#